data_e95a8c11717b4d2e26db5159619fe416
#
_entry.id   e95a8c11717b4d2e26db5159619fe416
#
_cell.length_a   1.000
_cell.length_b   1.000
_cell.length_c   1.000
_cell.angle_alpha   90.00
_cell.angle_beta   90.00
_cell.angle_gamma   90.00
#
_symmetry.space_group_name_H-M   'P 1'
#
loop_
_entity.id
_entity.type
_entity.pdbx_description
1 polymer ?
#
loop_
_entity_poly.entity_id
_entity_poly.type
_entity_poly.pdbx_seq_one_letter_code
_entity_poly.pdbx_strand_id
1 'polypeptide(L)'
;MNRLIAFAMLLFAGTIAAQTPRLPKSAASAQDFAPEGWHVYFIENGDLNKDHVDDIAFILQNNDSGSRILGIAFGKKKRGYVLQEQDGGRFIAPKGNTDAFVDMSIQNGTLRFNFLLPGSHAYDNDDSFIFRFQNKRFELIGWERKLRSKKNDRVNEVTSVNFSTQTVIYEDRTKKSETRQKHFDYDRLKSLGEVVPGEFSMNYDKL
;
A
#
# COMPACT_ATOMS: atom_id res chain seq x y z
N MET A 1 -4.16 3.76 69.08
CA MET A 1 -4.34 4.49 67.79
C MET A 1 -3.71 3.70 66.67
N ASN A 2 -4.49 2.82 65.98
CA ASN A 2 -4.02 2.01 64.87
C ASN A 2 -4.30 2.75 63.56
N ARG A 3 -3.25 3.10 62.83
CA ARG A 3 -3.37 3.64 61.46
C ARG A 3 -3.34 2.48 60.48
N LEU A 4 -4.48 2.18 59.85
CA LEU A 4 -4.53 1.32 58.66
C LEU A 4 -3.96 2.11 57.48
N ILE A 5 -2.88 1.59 56.91
CA ILE A 5 -2.35 2.07 55.60
C ILE A 5 -3.02 1.21 54.52
N ALA A 6 -3.95 1.83 53.76
CA ALA A 6 -4.54 1.19 52.58
C ALA A 6 -3.56 1.30 51.43
N PHE A 7 -3.08 0.15 50.94
CA PHE A 7 -2.22 0.07 49.73
C PHE A 7 -3.13 0.01 48.51
N ALA A 8 -3.24 1.12 47.79
CA ALA A 8 -3.96 1.16 46.51
C ALA A 8 -3.10 0.52 45.42
N MET A 9 -3.47 -0.66 44.97
CA MET A 9 -2.84 -1.35 43.86
C MET A 9 -3.39 -0.74 42.56
N LEU A 10 -2.60 0.14 41.89
CA LEU A 10 -2.91 0.63 40.56
C LEU A 10 -2.69 -0.51 39.56
N LEU A 11 -3.78 -1.08 39.05
CA LEU A 11 -3.75 -1.97 37.90
C LEU A 11 -3.48 -1.13 36.62
N PHE A 12 -2.26 -1.15 36.17
CA PHE A 12 -1.92 -0.67 34.82
C PHE A 12 -2.46 -1.70 33.79
N ALA A 13 -3.63 -1.44 33.26
CA ALA A 13 -4.11 -2.12 32.06
C ALA A 13 -3.31 -1.58 30.86
N GLY A 14 -2.13 -2.17 30.62
CA GLY A 14 -1.38 -1.92 29.41
C GLY A 14 -2.20 -2.42 28.22
N THR A 15 -2.61 -1.53 27.31
CA THR A 15 -3.14 -1.91 26.01
C THR A 15 -2.02 -2.62 25.25
N ILE A 16 -2.06 -3.94 25.18
CA ILE A 16 -1.22 -4.73 24.29
C ILE A 16 -1.69 -4.38 22.87
N ALA A 17 -0.96 -3.54 22.16
CA ALA A 17 -1.17 -3.37 20.75
C ALA A 17 -1.03 -4.76 20.11
N ALA A 18 -2.09 -5.24 19.47
CA ALA A 18 -2.10 -6.55 18.83
C ALA A 18 -1.00 -6.55 17.76
N GLN A 19 0.03 -7.36 18.00
CA GLN A 19 1.15 -7.48 17.07
C GLN A 19 0.65 -8.13 15.78
N THR A 20 0.95 -7.52 14.63
CA THR A 20 0.60 -8.11 13.32
C THR A 20 1.15 -9.53 13.21
N PRO A 21 0.31 -10.52 12.89
CA PRO A 21 0.76 -11.90 12.76
C PRO A 21 1.83 -12.06 11.68
N ARG A 22 2.82 -12.92 11.92
CA ARG A 22 3.75 -13.34 10.88
C ARG A 22 3.12 -14.43 10.04
N LEU A 23 3.13 -14.22 8.72
CA LEU A 23 2.67 -15.22 7.78
C LEU A 23 3.68 -16.38 7.63
N PRO A 24 3.21 -17.60 7.27
CA PRO A 24 4.10 -18.72 6.97
C PRO A 24 5.05 -18.36 5.82
N LYS A 25 6.26 -18.93 5.82
CA LYS A 25 7.25 -18.71 4.74
C LYS A 25 6.79 -19.27 3.38
N SER A 26 5.90 -20.23 3.37
CA SER A 26 5.34 -20.81 2.14
C SER A 26 3.98 -21.41 2.42
N ALA A 27 3.13 -21.44 1.38
CA ALA A 27 1.78 -22.00 1.43
C ALA A 27 1.37 -22.59 0.07
N ALA A 28 0.31 -23.40 0.03
CA ALA A 28 -0.21 -23.96 -1.21
C ALA A 28 -1.11 -22.97 -1.96
N SER A 29 -1.78 -22.06 -1.22
CA SER A 29 -2.67 -21.01 -1.76
C SER A 29 -2.58 -19.74 -0.91
N ALA A 30 -3.20 -18.65 -1.38
CA ALA A 30 -3.32 -17.43 -0.58
C ALA A 30 -4.06 -17.64 0.75
N GLN A 31 -5.08 -18.50 0.76
CA GLN A 31 -5.85 -18.81 1.96
C GLN A 31 -5.01 -19.53 3.01
N ASP A 32 -4.05 -20.36 2.60
CA ASP A 32 -3.17 -21.08 3.53
C ASP A 32 -2.11 -20.17 4.18
N PHE A 33 -1.97 -18.92 3.73
CA PHE A 33 -1.21 -17.89 4.43
C PHE A 33 -2.01 -17.23 5.57
N ALA A 34 -3.36 -17.32 5.54
CA ALA A 34 -4.21 -16.62 6.49
C ALA A 34 -4.13 -17.26 7.89
N PRO A 35 -3.80 -16.47 8.95
CA PRO A 35 -3.93 -16.92 10.32
C PRO A 35 -5.39 -17.21 10.70
N GLU A 36 -5.62 -17.89 11.80
CA GLU A 36 -6.97 -18.08 12.35
C GLU A 36 -7.67 -16.74 12.57
N GLY A 37 -8.94 -16.65 12.17
CA GLY A 37 -9.74 -15.41 12.22
C GLY A 37 -9.47 -14.42 11.10
N TRP A 38 -8.68 -14.81 10.08
CA TRP A 38 -8.40 -13.97 8.90
C TRP A 38 -8.91 -14.64 7.63
N HIS A 39 -9.24 -13.82 6.62
CA HIS A 39 -9.64 -14.29 5.29
C HIS A 39 -8.93 -13.50 4.19
N VAL A 40 -8.86 -14.05 3.00
CA VAL A 40 -8.39 -13.33 1.80
C VAL A 40 -9.45 -12.31 1.41
N TYR A 41 -9.11 -11.04 1.55
CA TYR A 41 -9.96 -9.90 1.18
C TYR A 41 -9.80 -9.54 -0.29
N PHE A 42 -8.56 -9.58 -0.81
CA PHE A 42 -8.23 -9.28 -2.20
C PHE A 42 -7.07 -10.14 -2.66
N ILE A 43 -7.03 -10.50 -3.94
CA ILE A 43 -5.93 -11.27 -4.55
C ILE A 43 -5.77 -10.92 -6.03
N GLU A 44 -4.52 -10.80 -6.47
CA GLU A 44 -4.12 -10.67 -7.86
C GLU A 44 -3.03 -11.67 -8.20
N ASN A 45 -3.03 -12.12 -9.47
CA ASN A 45 -2.08 -13.09 -9.98
C ASN A 45 -1.32 -12.52 -11.17
N GLY A 46 -0.05 -12.89 -11.31
CA GLY A 46 0.78 -12.55 -12.46
C GLY A 46 2.26 -12.67 -12.15
N ASP A 47 3.10 -12.66 -13.18
CA ASP A 47 4.54 -12.84 -13.05
C ASP A 47 5.24 -11.54 -12.63
N LEU A 48 5.63 -11.43 -11.36
CA LEU A 48 6.29 -10.27 -10.77
C LEU A 48 7.82 -10.34 -10.88
N ASN A 49 8.37 -11.56 -10.86
CA ASN A 49 9.81 -11.80 -10.85
C ASN A 49 10.37 -12.18 -12.24
N LYS A 50 9.49 -12.30 -13.26
CA LYS A 50 9.80 -12.62 -14.66
C LYS A 50 10.41 -14.01 -14.86
N ASP A 51 9.95 -15.00 -14.07
CA ASP A 51 10.35 -16.39 -14.20
C ASP A 51 9.35 -17.27 -14.96
N HIS A 52 8.26 -16.63 -15.48
CA HIS A 52 7.14 -17.27 -16.20
C HIS A 52 6.30 -18.22 -15.34
N VAL A 53 6.30 -18.00 -14.03
CA VAL A 53 5.38 -18.64 -13.08
C VAL A 53 4.52 -17.54 -12.44
N ASP A 54 3.21 -17.75 -12.36
CA ASP A 54 2.34 -16.77 -11.73
C ASP A 54 2.64 -16.65 -10.23
N ASP A 55 2.91 -15.44 -9.82
CA ASP A 55 3.03 -14.98 -8.43
C ASP A 55 1.68 -14.48 -7.93
N ILE A 56 1.56 -14.22 -6.64
CA ILE A 56 0.38 -13.63 -6.04
C ILE A 56 0.73 -12.42 -5.18
N ALA A 57 -0.12 -11.38 -5.28
CA ALA A 57 -0.25 -10.34 -4.27
C ALA A 57 -1.63 -10.48 -3.63
N PHE A 58 -1.72 -10.47 -2.32
CA PHE A 58 -2.97 -10.69 -1.61
C PHE A 58 -3.07 -9.80 -0.36
N ILE A 59 -4.30 -9.47 0.01
CA ILE A 59 -4.62 -8.77 1.24
C ILE A 59 -5.43 -9.72 2.11
N LEU A 60 -4.93 -9.99 3.32
CA LEU A 60 -5.68 -10.66 4.36
C LEU A 60 -6.37 -9.62 5.24
N GLN A 61 -7.60 -9.90 5.66
CA GLN A 61 -8.34 -9.06 6.60
C GLN A 61 -8.80 -9.88 7.79
N ASN A 62 -8.59 -9.34 8.99
CA ASN A 62 -9.10 -9.92 10.23
C ASN A 62 -10.60 -9.69 10.34
N ASN A 63 -11.35 -10.75 10.70
CA ASN A 63 -12.81 -10.75 10.75
C ASN A 63 -13.38 -9.79 11.79
N ASP A 64 -12.68 -9.63 12.91
CA ASP A 64 -13.18 -8.88 14.07
C ASP A 64 -12.68 -7.43 14.08
N SER A 65 -11.38 -7.23 13.86
CA SER A 65 -10.75 -5.91 13.99
C SER A 65 -10.71 -5.11 12.69
N GLY A 66 -10.92 -5.76 11.52
CA GLY A 66 -10.70 -5.15 10.21
C GLY A 66 -9.24 -4.85 9.89
N SER A 67 -8.30 -5.30 10.74
CA SER A 67 -6.85 -5.18 10.48
C SER A 67 -6.48 -5.89 9.19
N ARG A 68 -5.46 -5.38 8.47
CA ARG A 68 -5.04 -5.92 7.18
C ARG A 68 -3.57 -6.27 7.16
N ILE A 69 -3.25 -7.29 6.35
CA ILE A 69 -1.88 -7.69 6.01
C ILE A 69 -1.80 -7.80 4.49
N LEU A 70 -0.88 -7.05 3.88
CA LEU A 70 -0.48 -7.27 2.51
C LEU A 70 0.57 -8.38 2.50
N GLY A 71 0.37 -9.39 1.65
CA GLY A 71 1.35 -10.43 1.35
C GLY A 71 1.66 -10.46 -0.14
N ILE A 72 2.94 -10.67 -0.48
CA ILE A 72 3.38 -10.91 -1.86
C ILE A 72 4.19 -12.20 -1.84
N ALA A 73 3.83 -13.17 -2.68
CA ALA A 73 4.48 -14.48 -2.69
C ALA A 73 4.74 -14.96 -4.12
N PHE A 74 5.95 -15.51 -4.35
CA PHE A 74 6.35 -16.04 -5.63
C PHE A 74 5.90 -17.47 -5.81
N GLY A 75 5.40 -17.76 -6.99
CA GLY A 75 4.96 -19.07 -7.42
C GLY A 75 6.12 -20.05 -7.55
N LYS A 76 5.83 -21.33 -7.34
CA LYS A 76 6.76 -22.44 -7.56
C LYS A 76 6.34 -23.25 -8.78
N LYS A 77 7.29 -23.65 -9.61
CA LYS A 77 7.02 -24.48 -10.82
C LYS A 77 6.23 -25.76 -10.55
N LYS A 78 6.33 -26.34 -9.36
CA LYS A 78 5.62 -27.58 -9.02
C LYS A 78 4.26 -27.34 -8.37
N ARG A 79 4.15 -26.43 -7.42
CA ARG A 79 2.92 -25.99 -6.74
C ARG A 79 3.22 -25.10 -5.55
N GLY A 80 2.31 -24.14 -5.25
CA GLY A 80 2.35 -23.29 -4.07
C GLY A 80 3.27 -22.09 -4.23
N TYR A 81 3.45 -21.35 -3.16
CA TYR A 81 4.04 -20.04 -3.15
C TYR A 81 5.09 -19.90 -2.03
N VAL A 82 6.03 -18.98 -2.21
CA VAL A 82 7.02 -18.58 -1.20
C VAL A 82 6.84 -17.10 -0.92
N LEU A 83 6.56 -16.76 0.34
CA LEU A 83 6.39 -15.37 0.78
C LEU A 83 7.68 -14.58 0.55
N GLN A 84 7.55 -13.45 -0.13
CA GLN A 84 8.63 -12.50 -0.41
C GLN A 84 8.53 -11.24 0.43
N GLU A 85 7.31 -10.72 0.60
CA GLU A 85 7.04 -9.47 1.31
C GLU A 85 5.79 -9.61 2.17
N GLN A 86 5.80 -8.96 3.33
CA GLN A 86 4.64 -8.83 4.21
C GLN A 86 4.64 -7.42 4.81
N ASP A 87 3.54 -6.69 4.68
CA ASP A 87 3.29 -5.43 5.39
C ASP A 87 2.05 -5.54 6.27
N GLY A 88 2.16 -5.10 7.50
CA GLY A 88 1.12 -5.21 8.51
C GLY A 88 0.42 -3.89 8.80
N GLY A 89 -0.33 -3.35 7.83
CA GLY A 89 -1.21 -2.21 8.05
C GLY A 89 -0.60 -0.83 7.89
N ARG A 90 0.65 -0.72 7.43
CA ARG A 90 1.26 0.58 7.07
C ARG A 90 0.91 0.99 5.65
N PHE A 91 1.06 0.07 4.71
CA PHE A 91 0.76 0.32 3.30
C PHE A 91 -0.75 0.18 3.02
N ILE A 92 -1.37 -0.90 3.48
CA ILE A 92 -2.83 -1.08 3.43
C ILE A 92 -3.39 -0.88 4.83
N ALA A 93 -3.98 0.29 5.09
CA ALA A 93 -4.57 0.60 6.39
C ALA A 93 -5.70 -0.38 6.76
N PRO A 94 -5.96 -0.61 8.05
CA PRO A 94 -7.15 -1.33 8.51
C PRO A 94 -8.42 -0.72 7.92
N LYS A 95 -9.44 -1.55 7.70
CA LYS A 95 -10.75 -1.07 7.26
C LYS A 95 -11.36 -0.17 8.33
N GLY A 96 -11.50 1.12 7.99
CA GLY A 96 -12.19 2.12 8.80
C GLY A 96 -13.61 2.38 8.30
N ASN A 97 -14.19 3.52 8.68
CA ASN A 97 -15.50 3.97 8.17
C ASN A 97 -15.46 4.23 6.66
N THR A 98 -14.32 4.68 6.14
CA THR A 98 -14.04 4.82 4.70
C THR A 98 -12.83 3.95 4.38
N ASP A 99 -12.95 3.14 3.32
CA ASP A 99 -11.85 2.33 2.83
C ASP A 99 -11.10 3.09 1.74
N ALA A 100 -9.86 3.46 2.02
CA ALA A 100 -9.03 4.16 1.05
C ALA A 100 -8.49 3.23 -0.05
N PHE A 101 -8.32 1.95 0.23
CA PHE A 101 -7.88 0.97 -0.76
C PHE A 101 -8.98 0.70 -1.79
N VAL A 102 -8.67 0.86 -3.08
CA VAL A 102 -9.61 0.63 -4.18
C VAL A 102 -9.36 -0.74 -4.80
N ASP A 103 -8.18 -0.95 -5.34
CA ASP A 103 -7.77 -2.19 -5.98
C ASP A 103 -6.25 -2.31 -6.08
N MET A 104 -5.77 -3.47 -6.55
CA MET A 104 -4.41 -3.69 -7.02
C MET A 104 -4.42 -4.53 -8.29
N SER A 105 -3.35 -4.46 -9.08
CA SER A 105 -3.19 -5.25 -10.30
C SER A 105 -1.73 -5.62 -10.55
N ILE A 106 -1.52 -6.78 -11.18
CA ILE A 106 -0.19 -7.22 -11.64
C ILE A 106 -0.18 -7.19 -13.17
N GLN A 107 0.70 -6.37 -13.74
CA GLN A 107 0.85 -6.27 -15.20
C GLN A 107 2.31 -6.01 -15.58
N ASN A 108 2.82 -6.72 -16.57
CA ASN A 108 4.18 -6.52 -17.11
C ASN A 108 5.31 -6.55 -16.05
N GLY A 109 5.17 -7.40 -15.03
CA GLY A 109 6.14 -7.51 -13.93
C GLY A 109 6.11 -6.33 -12.97
N THR A 110 5.01 -5.59 -12.91
CA THR A 110 4.79 -4.52 -11.95
C THR A 110 3.53 -4.78 -11.12
N LEU A 111 3.55 -4.35 -9.87
CA LEU A 111 2.43 -4.38 -8.95
C LEU A 111 1.95 -2.94 -8.73
N ARG A 112 0.72 -2.65 -9.14
CA ARG A 112 0.06 -1.35 -8.97
C ARG A 112 -0.98 -1.44 -7.86
N PHE A 113 -1.03 -0.44 -7.00
CA PHE A 113 -2.07 -0.24 -6.01
C PHE A 113 -2.77 1.09 -6.26
N ASN A 114 -4.10 1.10 -6.15
CA ASN A 114 -4.92 2.29 -6.31
C ASN A 114 -5.63 2.62 -5.00
N PHE A 115 -5.63 3.91 -4.64
CA PHE A 115 -6.23 4.43 -3.42
C PHE A 115 -7.07 5.66 -3.73
N LEU A 116 -8.21 5.80 -3.04
CA LEU A 116 -8.97 7.03 -2.94
C LEU A 116 -8.67 7.67 -1.59
N LEU A 117 -7.81 8.65 -1.58
CA LEU A 117 -7.35 9.31 -0.36
C LEU A 117 -8.09 10.63 -0.13
N PRO A 118 -8.40 10.98 1.14
CA PRO A 118 -8.94 12.29 1.43
C PRO A 118 -8.02 13.40 0.94
N GLY A 119 -8.58 14.34 0.20
CA GLY A 119 -7.88 15.54 -0.25
C GLY A 119 -8.38 16.79 0.45
N SER A 120 -8.58 17.89 -0.30
CA SER A 120 -9.14 19.15 0.21
C SER A 120 -10.67 19.11 0.29
N HIS A 121 -11.29 20.21 0.75
CA HIS A 121 -12.75 20.33 0.70
C HIS A 121 -13.33 20.17 -0.72
N ALA A 122 -12.57 20.53 -1.75
CA ALA A 122 -13.02 20.55 -3.15
C ALA A 122 -12.61 19.28 -3.93
N TYR A 123 -11.62 18.55 -3.48
CA TYR A 123 -11.01 17.44 -4.22
C TYR A 123 -10.73 16.23 -3.34
N ASP A 124 -10.82 15.03 -3.95
CA ASP A 124 -10.23 13.79 -3.48
C ASP A 124 -8.99 13.47 -4.32
N ASN A 125 -8.09 12.67 -3.75
CA ASN A 125 -6.88 12.22 -4.40
C ASN A 125 -7.03 10.75 -4.83
N ASP A 126 -7.04 10.49 -6.14
CA ASP A 126 -6.86 9.13 -6.66
C ASP A 126 -5.35 8.91 -6.80
N ASP A 127 -4.77 8.15 -5.90
CA ASP A 127 -3.34 7.85 -5.91
C ASP A 127 -3.08 6.43 -6.39
N SER A 128 -2.09 6.29 -7.27
CA SER A 128 -1.58 5.00 -7.71
C SER A 128 -0.11 4.86 -7.35
N PHE A 129 0.27 3.73 -6.76
CA PHE A 129 1.66 3.39 -6.45
C PHE A 129 2.06 2.17 -7.26
N ILE A 130 3.18 2.26 -7.99
CA ILE A 130 3.64 1.22 -8.91
C ILE A 130 4.99 0.71 -8.42
N PHE A 131 5.03 -0.58 -8.09
CA PHE A 131 6.23 -1.25 -7.62
C PHE A 131 6.74 -2.26 -8.64
N ARG A 132 8.05 -2.49 -8.63
CA ARG A 132 8.71 -3.56 -9.38
C ARG A 132 9.63 -4.33 -8.46
N PHE A 133 9.65 -5.65 -8.62
CA PHE A 133 10.64 -6.48 -7.94
C PHE A 133 11.99 -6.35 -8.65
N GLN A 134 12.95 -5.76 -7.95
CA GLN A 134 14.34 -5.62 -8.37
C GLN A 134 15.22 -5.43 -7.12
N ASN A 135 16.51 -5.70 -7.21
CA ASN A 135 17.42 -5.62 -6.06
C ASN A 135 16.93 -6.41 -4.83
N LYS A 136 16.21 -7.55 -5.05
CA LYS A 136 15.62 -8.45 -4.05
C LYS A 136 14.54 -7.79 -3.16
N ARG A 137 13.88 -6.74 -3.62
CA ARG A 137 12.79 -6.06 -2.92
C ARG A 137 11.81 -5.41 -3.91
N PHE A 138 10.63 -5.07 -3.44
CA PHE A 138 9.67 -4.28 -4.23
C PHE A 138 10.01 -2.80 -4.10
N GLU A 139 10.46 -2.18 -5.20
CA GLU A 139 10.85 -0.78 -5.27
C GLU A 139 9.79 0.06 -5.97
N LEU A 140 9.46 1.22 -5.38
CA LEU A 140 8.55 2.20 -5.96
C LEU A 140 9.18 2.83 -7.20
N ILE A 141 8.65 2.48 -8.37
CA ILE A 141 9.13 2.99 -9.68
C ILE A 141 8.23 4.05 -10.26
N GLY A 142 7.00 4.18 -9.76
CA GLY A 142 6.04 5.17 -10.24
C GLY A 142 5.02 5.55 -9.20
N TRP A 143 4.55 6.79 -9.27
CA TRP A 143 3.43 7.29 -8.51
C TRP A 143 2.61 8.24 -9.39
N GLU A 144 1.29 8.11 -9.32
CA GLU A 144 0.36 8.99 -10.01
C GLU A 144 -0.68 9.51 -9.03
N ARG A 145 -0.95 10.80 -9.07
CA ARG A 145 -2.05 11.45 -8.35
C ARG A 145 -2.98 12.14 -9.31
N LYS A 146 -4.27 11.87 -9.20
CA LYS A 146 -5.32 12.60 -9.90
C LYS A 146 -6.15 13.38 -8.88
N LEU A 147 -6.27 14.68 -9.09
CA LEU A 147 -7.19 15.51 -8.30
C LEU A 147 -8.59 15.41 -8.89
N ARG A 148 -9.47 14.72 -8.19
CA ARG A 148 -10.87 14.50 -8.58
C ARG A 148 -11.78 15.50 -7.87
N SER A 149 -12.53 16.28 -8.63
CA SER A 149 -13.47 17.28 -8.09
C SER A 149 -14.65 16.59 -7.42
N LYS A 150 -14.93 16.90 -6.15
CA LYS A 150 -16.10 16.43 -5.41
C LYS A 150 -17.43 16.98 -5.96
N LYS A 151 -17.37 18.08 -6.71
CA LYS A 151 -18.59 18.72 -7.27
C LYS A 151 -19.15 17.97 -8.48
N ASN A 152 -18.28 17.41 -9.33
CA ASN A 152 -18.71 16.87 -10.63
C ASN A 152 -17.96 15.60 -11.03
N ASP A 153 -17.20 15.02 -10.12
CA ASP A 153 -16.42 13.78 -10.29
C ASP A 153 -15.41 13.79 -11.45
N ARG A 154 -14.99 15.00 -11.90
CA ARG A 154 -14.00 15.14 -12.97
C ARG A 154 -12.59 15.20 -12.43
N VAL A 155 -11.66 14.58 -13.14
CA VAL A 155 -10.23 14.73 -12.91
C VAL A 155 -9.77 16.07 -13.47
N ASN A 156 -9.34 16.97 -12.60
CA ASN A 156 -8.91 18.32 -12.97
C ASN A 156 -7.40 18.39 -13.21
N GLU A 157 -6.62 17.61 -12.47
CA GLU A 157 -5.16 17.62 -12.55
C GLU A 157 -4.64 16.19 -12.46
N VAL A 158 -3.53 15.92 -13.14
CA VAL A 158 -2.79 14.66 -13.04
C VAL A 158 -1.31 14.97 -12.81
N THR A 159 -0.75 14.36 -11.81
CA THR A 159 0.69 14.33 -11.57
C THR A 159 1.18 12.90 -11.72
N SER A 160 2.10 12.66 -12.66
CA SER A 160 2.71 11.34 -12.88
C SER A 160 4.20 11.42 -12.63
N VAL A 161 4.70 10.58 -11.75
CA VAL A 161 6.12 10.50 -11.39
C VAL A 161 6.67 9.14 -11.81
N ASN A 162 7.76 9.16 -12.55
CA ASN A 162 8.56 7.99 -12.85
C ASN A 162 9.92 8.12 -12.13
N PHE A 163 10.10 7.36 -11.05
CA PHE A 163 11.30 7.38 -10.24
C PHE A 163 12.50 6.73 -10.94
N SER A 164 12.25 5.77 -11.85
CA SER A 164 13.33 5.10 -12.60
C SER A 164 13.98 6.04 -13.62
N THR A 165 13.21 6.95 -14.23
CA THR A 165 13.70 7.96 -15.18
C THR A 165 13.86 9.33 -14.54
N GLN A 166 13.51 9.47 -13.26
CA GLN A 166 13.57 10.73 -12.52
C GLN A 166 12.80 11.86 -13.23
N THR A 167 11.59 11.53 -13.69
CA THR A 167 10.75 12.44 -14.48
C THR A 167 9.40 12.61 -13.80
N VAL A 168 8.95 13.86 -13.71
CA VAL A 168 7.57 14.20 -13.31
C VAL A 168 6.87 14.89 -14.46
N ILE A 169 5.62 14.48 -14.71
CA ILE A 169 4.70 15.09 -15.68
C ILE A 169 3.51 15.63 -14.90
N TYR A 170 3.18 16.88 -15.13
CA TYR A 170 2.00 17.55 -14.59
C TYR A 170 1.08 17.96 -15.73
N GLU A 171 -0.21 17.63 -15.61
CA GLU A 171 -1.28 17.99 -16.55
C GLU A 171 -2.37 18.77 -15.82
N ASP A 172 -2.63 20.01 -16.26
CA ASP A 172 -3.84 20.77 -15.86
C ASP A 172 -4.92 20.54 -16.93
N ARG A 173 -6.00 19.86 -16.56
CA ARG A 173 -7.14 19.53 -17.44
C ARG A 173 -8.28 20.55 -17.35
N THR A 174 -8.16 21.58 -16.51
CA THR A 174 -9.18 22.63 -16.35
C THR A 174 -9.02 23.75 -17.39
N LYS A 175 -7.80 23.94 -17.88
CA LYS A 175 -7.43 24.89 -18.94
C LYS A 175 -7.05 24.11 -20.20
N LYS A 176 -6.90 24.74 -21.34
CA LYS A 176 -6.44 24.06 -22.57
C LYS A 176 -5.17 23.26 -22.25
N SER A 177 -5.35 21.98 -21.94
CA SER A 177 -4.40 20.95 -21.47
C SER A 177 -2.93 21.43 -21.45
N GLU A 178 -2.53 22.05 -20.36
CA GLU A 178 -1.14 22.45 -20.15
C GLU A 178 -0.40 21.26 -19.54
N THR A 179 0.54 20.71 -20.30
CA THR A 179 1.41 19.62 -19.83
C THR A 179 2.81 20.20 -19.58
N ARG A 180 3.34 19.97 -18.39
CA ARG A 180 4.70 20.33 -18.01
C ARG A 180 5.46 19.08 -17.63
N GLN A 181 6.71 18.97 -18.09
CA GLN A 181 7.62 17.89 -17.73
C GLN A 181 8.89 18.45 -17.12
N LYS A 182 9.35 17.84 -16.04
CA LYS A 182 10.61 18.18 -15.38
C LYS A 182 11.39 16.92 -15.00
N HIS A 183 12.72 17.06 -14.91
CA HIS A 183 13.60 16.10 -14.26
C HIS A 183 13.82 16.48 -12.80
N PHE A 184 14.05 15.48 -11.94
CA PHE A 184 14.39 15.67 -10.54
C PHE A 184 15.45 14.67 -10.12
N ASP A 185 16.27 15.03 -9.14
CA ASP A 185 17.23 14.12 -8.54
C ASP A 185 16.57 13.25 -7.47
N TYR A 186 16.87 11.97 -7.48
CA TYR A 186 16.34 11.01 -6.53
C TYR A 186 17.41 9.98 -6.15
N ASP A 187 17.82 9.98 -4.89
CA ASP A 187 18.99 9.22 -4.43
C ASP A 187 18.78 7.71 -4.54
N ARG A 188 17.59 7.22 -4.17
CA ARG A 188 17.26 5.79 -4.23
C ARG A 188 15.75 5.57 -4.28
N LEU A 189 15.37 4.47 -4.91
CA LEU A 189 13.97 4.02 -4.91
C LEU A 189 13.57 3.55 -3.50
N LYS A 190 12.38 3.96 -3.05
CA LYS A 190 11.81 3.49 -1.78
C LYS A 190 11.33 2.05 -1.93
N SER A 191 11.53 1.23 -0.90
CA SER A 191 10.89 -0.07 -0.80
C SER A 191 9.42 0.07 -0.39
N LEU A 192 8.63 -0.99 -0.60
CA LEU A 192 7.21 -1.02 -0.25
C LEU A 192 6.98 -0.65 1.22
N GLY A 193 7.73 -1.21 2.15
CA GLY A 193 7.62 -0.92 3.58
C GLY A 193 8.02 0.51 4.00
N GLU A 194 8.61 1.31 3.09
CA GLU A 194 8.95 2.73 3.32
C GLU A 194 7.87 3.69 2.81
N VAL A 195 6.80 3.17 2.18
CA VAL A 195 5.71 3.98 1.62
C VAL A 195 4.48 3.88 2.50
N VAL A 196 3.91 5.03 2.86
CA VAL A 196 2.61 5.14 3.54
C VAL A 196 1.71 5.97 2.63
N PRO A 197 0.72 5.39 1.93
CA PRO A 197 -0.04 6.08 0.89
C PRO A 197 -0.64 7.42 1.32
N GLY A 198 -1.24 7.51 2.52
CA GLY A 198 -1.84 8.74 3.04
C GLY A 198 -0.84 9.83 3.43
N GLU A 199 0.43 9.49 3.63
CA GLU A 199 1.51 10.41 4.02
C GLU A 199 2.49 10.70 2.86
N PHE A 200 2.36 9.94 1.76
CA PHE A 200 3.27 10.09 0.63
C PHE A 200 2.99 11.38 -0.13
N SER A 201 4.01 12.21 -0.27
CA SER A 201 3.97 13.44 -1.07
C SER A 201 5.34 13.72 -1.68
N MET A 202 5.34 14.43 -2.79
CA MET A 202 6.52 15.05 -3.38
C MET A 202 6.32 16.55 -3.43
N ASN A 203 7.36 17.32 -3.08
CA ASN A 203 7.33 18.76 -3.22
C ASN A 203 7.78 19.13 -4.64
N TYR A 204 6.81 19.44 -5.51
CA TYR A 204 7.06 19.83 -6.92
C TYR A 204 7.53 21.26 -7.10
N ASP A 205 7.31 22.14 -6.12
CA ASP A 205 7.67 23.55 -6.21
C ASP A 205 9.19 23.77 -6.15
N LYS A 206 9.91 22.74 -5.71
CA LYS A 206 11.39 22.74 -5.66
C LYS A 206 12.05 22.00 -6.84
N LEU A 207 11.23 21.48 -7.77
CA LEU A 207 11.70 20.74 -8.95
C LEU A 207 11.76 21.64 -10.20
#